data_6a16ab5922b675e1db39cb21050a5723
#
_entry.id   6a16ab5922b675e1db39cb21050a5723
#
_cell.length_a   1.000
_cell.length_b   1.000
_cell.length_c   1.000
_cell.angle_alpha   90.00
_cell.angle_beta   90.00
_cell.angle_gamma   90.00
#
_symmetry.space_group_name_H-M   'P 1'
#
loop_
_entity.id
_entity.type
_entity.pdbx_description
1 polymer ?
#
loop_
_entity_poly.entity_id
_entity_poly.type
_entity_poly.pdbx_seq_one_letter_code
_entity_poly.pdbx_strand_id
1 'polypeptide(L)'
;MEGILLDHIALGLPRIADAAPVLAGVLGGVPDGGRLSGVFRWATWAYEGGGQIEVIEPAGEDGFLRRFLAQRGPGVHHVTFKVPSTRAACDRARALGLNPVGFDDSDPSWIEAFLHPKEALGIVVQFAESRGVETGATRPQQLPPGVPDPPPPVTLLGLRLRAHSRERADRQWVQILGGVAEATRHDEVTYRWPGSPMCLVVELDPRGDEGPLALEFASGRRVPLPMGPHPALGVTLTQR
;
A
#
# COMPACT_ATOMS: atom_id res chain seq x y z
N MET A 1 -16.19 -13.52 1.61
CA MET A 1 -15.31 -12.64 2.41
C MET A 1 -15.73 -11.18 2.18
N GLU A 2 -16.94 -10.87 2.60
CA GLU A 2 -17.47 -9.51 2.50
C GLU A 2 -16.72 -8.57 3.44
N GLY A 3 -16.58 -7.31 3.03
CA GLY A 3 -15.98 -6.25 3.86
C GLY A 3 -14.44 -6.19 3.85
N ILE A 4 -13.75 -6.92 2.98
CA ILE A 4 -12.32 -6.75 2.78
C ILE A 4 -12.10 -5.67 1.71
N LEU A 5 -11.25 -4.68 2.01
CA LEU A 5 -10.96 -3.55 1.12
C LEU A 5 -9.44 -3.38 0.99
N LEU A 6 -8.95 -3.15 -0.22
CA LEU A 6 -7.62 -2.58 -0.43
C LEU A 6 -7.69 -1.11 -0.02
N ASP A 7 -7.08 -0.76 1.09
CA ASP A 7 -7.23 0.54 1.76
C ASP A 7 -6.21 1.55 1.26
N HIS A 8 -4.92 1.23 1.35
CA HIS A 8 -3.85 2.08 0.87
C HIS A 8 -2.61 1.31 0.44
N ILE A 9 -1.74 2.03 -0.28
CA ILE A 9 -0.41 1.56 -0.68
C ILE A 9 0.61 2.42 0.07
N ALA A 10 1.54 1.79 0.79
CA ALA A 10 2.52 2.50 1.59
C ALA A 10 3.91 2.52 0.94
N LEU A 11 4.53 3.68 0.94
CA LEU A 11 5.90 3.93 0.51
C LEU A 11 6.80 4.12 1.74
N GLY A 12 7.92 3.41 1.80
CA GLY A 12 8.97 3.66 2.79
C GLY A 12 9.96 4.68 2.24
N LEU A 13 10.07 5.84 2.88
CA LEU A 13 10.98 6.92 2.48
C LEU A 13 11.86 7.38 3.65
N PRO A 14 13.04 7.95 3.36
CA PRO A 14 13.86 8.58 4.40
C PRO A 14 13.15 9.73 5.10
N ARG A 15 12.35 10.52 4.37
CA ARG A 15 11.58 11.66 4.89
C ARG A 15 10.24 11.79 4.16
N ILE A 16 9.16 11.96 4.89
CA ILE A 16 7.81 12.25 4.35
C ILE A 16 7.82 13.53 3.49
N ALA A 17 8.58 14.54 3.91
CA ALA A 17 8.67 15.81 3.20
C ALA A 17 9.16 15.67 1.74
N ASP A 18 9.96 14.66 1.42
CA ASP A 18 10.47 14.42 0.07
C ASP A 18 9.39 13.91 -0.89
N ALA A 19 8.28 13.38 -0.36
CA ALA A 19 7.16 12.90 -1.17
C ALA A 19 6.20 14.02 -1.60
N ALA A 20 6.03 15.06 -0.78
CA ALA A 20 5.01 16.10 -1.01
C ALA A 20 5.09 16.78 -2.39
N PRO A 21 6.29 17.15 -2.94
CA PRO A 21 6.38 17.74 -4.27
C PRO A 21 5.82 16.84 -5.38
N VAL A 22 5.89 15.52 -5.19
CA VAL A 22 5.39 14.54 -6.18
C VAL A 22 3.94 14.19 -5.90
N LEU A 23 3.64 13.74 -4.68
CA LEU A 23 2.31 13.24 -4.33
C LEU A 23 1.26 14.34 -4.37
N ALA A 24 1.56 15.53 -3.86
CA ALA A 24 0.68 16.70 -3.96
C ALA A 24 0.97 17.55 -5.22
N GLY A 25 2.25 17.90 -5.46
CA GLY A 25 2.60 18.86 -6.51
C GLY A 25 2.49 18.32 -7.93
N VAL A 26 2.72 17.04 -8.17
CA VAL A 26 2.62 16.41 -9.50
C VAL A 26 1.30 15.64 -9.64
N LEU A 27 0.94 14.82 -8.66
CA LEU A 27 -0.25 13.97 -8.73
C LEU A 27 -1.51 14.64 -8.15
N GLY A 28 -1.39 15.77 -7.47
CA GLY A 28 -2.51 16.50 -6.91
C GLY A 28 -3.13 15.87 -5.65
N GLY A 29 -2.42 14.92 -5.03
CA GLY A 29 -2.91 14.26 -3.82
C GLY A 29 -3.14 15.25 -2.68
N VAL A 30 -4.27 15.11 -2.00
CA VAL A 30 -4.68 15.95 -0.87
C VAL A 30 -4.17 15.34 0.43
N PRO A 31 -3.41 16.11 1.26
CA PRO A 31 -3.03 15.66 2.59
C PRO A 31 -4.26 15.26 3.42
N ASP A 32 -4.30 14.02 3.93
CA ASP A 32 -5.49 13.47 4.59
C ASP A 32 -5.24 13.10 6.06
N GLY A 33 -4.03 12.66 6.42
CA GLY A 33 -3.70 12.29 7.79
C GLY A 33 -2.21 12.17 8.03
N GLY A 34 -1.83 11.96 9.28
CA GLY A 34 -0.46 11.68 9.67
C GLY A 34 -0.23 11.76 11.17
N ARG A 35 0.69 10.96 11.67
CA ARG A 35 1.12 10.99 13.07
C ARG A 35 2.43 10.23 13.31
N LEU A 36 3.00 10.41 14.50
CA LEU A 36 4.05 9.54 15.02
C LEU A 36 3.42 8.25 15.57
N SER A 37 3.97 7.10 15.18
CA SER A 37 3.56 5.78 15.65
C SER A 37 4.81 4.98 16.06
N GLY A 38 5.14 5.01 17.35
CA GLY A 38 6.32 4.30 17.87
C GLY A 38 7.61 4.74 17.17
N VAL A 39 8.20 3.86 16.37
CA VAL A 39 9.51 4.03 15.72
C VAL A 39 9.43 4.60 14.31
N PHE A 40 8.25 5.01 13.85
CA PHE A 40 8.06 5.62 12.54
C PHE A 40 6.99 6.71 12.58
N ARG A 41 7.03 7.60 11.58
CA ARG A 41 5.93 8.51 11.24
C ARG A 41 5.26 8.03 10.00
N TRP A 42 3.98 8.32 9.88
CA TRP A 42 3.22 8.12 8.66
C TRP A 42 2.45 9.37 8.26
N ALA A 43 2.19 9.51 6.98
CA ALA A 43 1.32 10.53 6.42
C ALA A 43 0.63 9.99 5.17
N THR A 44 -0.62 10.39 4.95
CA THR A 44 -1.45 9.95 3.82
C THR A 44 -1.82 11.09 2.89
N TRP A 45 -1.94 10.76 1.63
CA TRP A 45 -2.53 11.59 0.58
C TRP A 45 -3.69 10.84 -0.06
N ALA A 46 -4.85 11.51 -0.11
CA ALA A 46 -6.04 11.02 -0.78
C ALA A 46 -6.08 11.50 -2.23
N TYR A 47 -6.65 10.67 -3.10
CA TYR A 47 -6.77 10.92 -4.54
C TYR A 47 -8.23 10.88 -4.98
N GLU A 48 -8.50 11.31 -6.23
CA GLU A 48 -9.83 11.26 -6.81
C GLU A 48 -10.37 9.82 -6.80
N GLY A 49 -11.63 9.66 -6.38
CA GLY A 49 -12.28 8.35 -6.27
C GLY A 49 -11.93 7.56 -5.00
N GLY A 50 -11.10 8.09 -4.07
CA GLY A 50 -10.86 7.53 -2.73
C GLY A 50 -9.63 6.64 -2.59
N GLY A 51 -8.78 6.53 -3.61
CA GLY A 51 -7.48 5.84 -3.48
C GLY A 51 -6.53 6.61 -2.56
N GLN A 52 -5.67 5.90 -1.79
CA GLN A 52 -4.74 6.50 -0.84
C GLN A 52 -3.32 5.99 -1.00
N ILE A 53 -2.35 6.90 -0.88
CA ILE A 53 -0.93 6.58 -0.70
C ILE A 53 -0.53 7.02 0.71
N GLU A 54 0.02 6.08 1.48
CA GLU A 54 0.70 6.36 2.71
C GLU A 54 2.21 6.50 2.46
N VAL A 55 2.85 7.38 3.19
CA VAL A 55 4.32 7.45 3.26
C VAL A 55 4.71 7.24 4.71
N ILE A 56 5.65 6.33 4.93
CA ILE A 56 6.25 6.08 6.24
C ILE A 56 7.71 6.49 6.26
N GLU A 57 8.14 7.18 7.34
CA GLU A 57 9.53 7.58 7.58
C GLU A 57 10.01 7.07 8.94
N PRO A 58 11.32 6.74 9.10
CA PRO A 58 11.86 6.33 10.39
C PRO A 58 11.83 7.49 11.39
N ALA A 59 11.36 7.22 12.63
CA ALA A 59 11.36 8.21 13.72
C ALA A 59 12.41 7.95 14.80
N GLY A 60 13.22 6.91 14.67
CA GLY A 60 14.28 6.52 15.60
C GLY A 60 15.55 6.06 14.87
N GLU A 61 16.57 5.67 15.64
CA GLU A 61 17.81 5.16 15.06
C GLU A 61 17.70 3.71 14.58
N ASP A 62 16.78 2.93 15.17
CA ASP A 62 16.52 1.54 14.86
C ASP A 62 15.11 1.33 14.31
N GLY A 63 14.82 0.12 13.85
CA GLY A 63 13.49 -0.31 13.44
C GLY A 63 13.43 -0.99 12.08
N PHE A 64 12.24 -1.51 11.76
CA PHE A 64 12.00 -2.26 10.52
C PHE A 64 12.21 -1.39 9.28
N LEU A 65 11.82 -0.13 9.35
CA LEU A 65 11.88 0.77 8.21
C LEU A 65 13.31 1.20 7.86
N ARG A 66 14.19 1.36 8.85
CA ARG A 66 15.61 1.60 8.57
C ARG A 66 16.26 0.41 7.90
N ARG A 67 15.93 -0.81 8.33
CA ARG A 67 16.40 -2.04 7.66
C ARG A 67 15.89 -2.15 6.23
N PHE A 68 14.60 -1.83 6.01
CA PHE A 68 14.02 -1.78 4.66
C PHE A 68 14.78 -0.79 3.77
N LEU A 69 14.95 0.45 4.21
CA LEU A 69 15.63 1.49 3.44
C LEU A 69 17.10 1.17 3.17
N ALA A 70 17.81 0.56 4.13
CA ALA A 70 19.20 0.14 3.96
C ALA A 70 19.35 -1.00 2.94
N GLN A 71 18.37 -1.91 2.85
CA GLN A 71 18.43 -3.08 1.98
C GLN A 71 17.86 -2.83 0.58
N ARG A 72 16.81 -2.03 0.48
CA ARG A 72 16.04 -1.84 -0.76
C ARG A 72 16.01 -0.39 -1.27
N GLY A 73 16.42 0.58 -0.44
CA GLY A 73 16.21 1.99 -0.72
C GLY A 73 14.75 2.44 -0.57
N PRO A 74 14.42 3.67 -0.97
CA PRO A 74 13.05 4.17 -1.06
C PRO A 74 12.20 3.31 -2.01
N GLY A 75 10.91 3.15 -1.70
CA GLY A 75 10.02 2.40 -2.57
C GLY A 75 8.76 1.90 -1.88
N VAL A 76 7.99 1.05 -2.57
CA VAL A 76 6.79 0.43 -1.99
C VAL A 76 7.19 -0.50 -0.85
N HIS A 77 6.65 -0.23 0.34
CA HIS A 77 6.88 -1.02 1.55
C HIS A 77 5.80 -2.07 1.73
N HIS A 78 4.52 -1.67 1.71
CA HIS A 78 3.41 -2.58 1.94
C HIS A 78 2.12 -2.15 1.23
N VAL A 79 1.18 -3.08 1.19
CA VAL A 79 -0.23 -2.82 0.89
C VAL A 79 -1.07 -3.16 2.10
N THR A 80 -2.04 -2.32 2.42
CA THR A 80 -2.93 -2.50 3.57
C THR A 80 -4.31 -2.91 3.12
N PHE A 81 -4.81 -3.95 3.74
CA PHE A 81 -6.19 -4.40 3.59
C PHE A 81 -6.95 -4.20 4.89
N LYS A 82 -8.02 -3.42 4.82
CA LYS A 82 -9.02 -3.42 5.88
C LYS A 82 -9.76 -4.76 5.85
N VAL A 83 -9.76 -5.42 6.98
CA VAL A 83 -10.41 -6.73 7.15
C VAL A 83 -11.42 -6.69 8.29
N PRO A 84 -12.55 -7.43 8.21
CA PRO A 84 -13.51 -7.49 9.31
C PRO A 84 -12.95 -8.11 10.59
N SER A 85 -11.95 -8.98 10.47
CA SER A 85 -11.21 -9.58 11.58
C SER A 85 -9.81 -9.93 11.15
N THR A 86 -8.81 -9.30 11.81
CA THR A 86 -7.39 -9.59 11.61
C THR A 86 -7.06 -11.03 12.02
N ARG A 87 -7.66 -11.53 13.10
CA ARG A 87 -7.49 -12.91 13.53
C ARG A 87 -7.96 -13.91 12.49
N ALA A 88 -9.16 -13.71 11.94
CA ALA A 88 -9.69 -14.57 10.88
C ALA A 88 -8.86 -14.50 9.58
N ALA A 89 -8.29 -13.35 9.25
CA ALA A 89 -7.37 -13.22 8.10
C ALA A 89 -6.07 -14.01 8.35
N CYS A 90 -5.52 -13.94 9.55
CA CYS A 90 -4.36 -14.73 9.96
C CYS A 90 -4.65 -16.24 9.89
N ASP A 91 -5.81 -16.67 10.34
CA ASP A 91 -6.18 -18.10 10.33
C ASP A 91 -6.34 -18.62 8.90
N ARG A 92 -6.91 -17.84 7.99
CA ARG A 92 -6.95 -18.20 6.55
C ARG A 92 -5.54 -18.30 5.96
N ALA A 93 -4.64 -17.36 6.30
CA ALA A 93 -3.26 -17.41 5.83
C ALA A 93 -2.53 -18.67 6.33
N ARG A 94 -2.70 -19.01 7.61
CA ARG A 94 -2.11 -20.24 8.20
C ARG A 94 -2.65 -21.52 7.57
N ALA A 95 -3.95 -21.58 7.31
CA ALA A 95 -4.56 -22.72 6.62
C ALA A 95 -4.01 -22.95 5.21
N LEU A 96 -3.43 -21.92 4.60
CA LEU A 96 -2.77 -21.97 3.30
C LEU A 96 -1.22 -22.06 3.42
N GLY A 97 -0.69 -22.33 4.61
CA GLY A 97 0.74 -22.54 4.84
C GLY A 97 1.59 -21.28 4.90
N LEU A 98 0.98 -20.11 5.13
CA LEU A 98 1.69 -18.84 5.38
C LEU A 98 1.77 -18.55 6.89
N ASN A 99 2.77 -17.78 7.29
CA ASN A 99 3.01 -17.44 8.70
C ASN A 99 2.82 -15.95 8.97
N PRO A 100 1.60 -15.49 9.32
CA PRO A 100 1.40 -14.11 9.72
C PRO A 100 2.25 -13.75 10.94
N VAL A 101 2.86 -12.57 10.90
CA VAL A 101 3.74 -12.03 11.94
C VAL A 101 3.21 -10.70 12.47
N GLY A 102 3.71 -10.27 13.64
CA GLY A 102 3.41 -8.95 14.18
C GLY A 102 1.94 -8.73 14.51
N PHE A 103 1.22 -9.80 14.93
CA PHE A 103 -0.15 -9.62 15.42
C PHE A 103 -0.15 -8.74 16.66
N ASP A 104 -0.82 -7.58 16.57
CA ASP A 104 -0.93 -6.60 17.64
C ASP A 104 -2.40 -6.19 17.80
N ASP A 105 -2.94 -6.41 18.99
CA ASP A 105 -4.28 -6.01 19.43
C ASP A 105 -4.22 -5.10 20.69
N SER A 106 -3.07 -4.51 20.96
CA SER A 106 -2.86 -3.60 22.08
C SER A 106 -3.65 -2.29 21.96
N ASP A 107 -3.92 -1.84 20.74
CA ASP A 107 -4.87 -0.75 20.45
C ASP A 107 -6.16 -1.35 19.89
N PRO A 108 -7.26 -1.38 20.67
CA PRO A 108 -8.53 -1.95 20.22
C PRO A 108 -9.18 -1.20 19.05
N SER A 109 -8.74 0.02 18.75
CA SER A 109 -9.20 0.78 17.58
C SER A 109 -8.50 0.39 16.28
N TRP A 110 -7.34 -0.27 16.38
CA TRP A 110 -6.51 -0.70 15.26
C TRP A 110 -5.78 -2.00 15.58
N ILE A 111 -6.29 -3.10 15.10
CA ILE A 111 -5.67 -4.42 15.26
C ILE A 111 -4.99 -4.79 13.95
N GLU A 112 -3.73 -5.20 14.00
CA GLU A 112 -2.97 -5.47 12.79
C GLU A 112 -2.18 -6.78 12.83
N ALA A 113 -1.82 -7.27 11.66
CA ALA A 113 -0.87 -8.35 11.43
C ALA A 113 -0.33 -8.26 10.01
N PHE A 114 0.78 -8.94 9.74
CA PHE A 114 1.47 -8.83 8.48
C PHE A 114 1.83 -10.19 7.87
N LEU A 115 1.84 -10.26 6.54
CA LEU A 115 2.56 -11.31 5.81
C LEU A 115 3.94 -10.78 5.42
N HIS A 116 4.96 -11.61 5.65
CA HIS A 116 6.33 -11.26 5.32
C HIS A 116 6.57 -11.35 3.79
N PRO A 117 7.36 -10.45 3.17
CA PRO A 117 7.57 -10.43 1.71
C PRO A 117 8.06 -11.74 1.11
N LYS A 118 8.85 -12.53 1.84
CA LYS A 118 9.33 -13.84 1.39
C LYS A 118 8.20 -14.84 1.12
N GLU A 119 7.06 -14.68 1.78
CA GLU A 119 5.89 -15.53 1.64
C GLU A 119 4.80 -14.85 0.78
N ALA A 120 4.83 -13.52 0.69
CA ALA A 120 3.77 -12.67 0.16
C ALA A 120 4.16 -11.94 -1.13
N LEU A 121 4.67 -12.66 -2.13
CA LEU A 121 4.97 -12.13 -3.49
C LEU A 121 5.90 -10.90 -3.45
N GLY A 122 6.92 -10.90 -2.59
CA GLY A 122 7.92 -9.84 -2.52
C GLY A 122 7.49 -8.52 -1.88
N ILE A 123 6.26 -8.43 -1.35
CA ILE A 123 5.71 -7.25 -0.69
C ILE A 123 5.16 -7.59 0.69
N VAL A 124 5.28 -6.68 1.65
CA VAL A 124 4.56 -6.82 2.94
C VAL A 124 3.06 -6.62 2.69
N VAL A 125 2.22 -7.51 3.24
CA VAL A 125 0.76 -7.36 3.22
C VAL A 125 0.29 -7.16 4.65
N GLN A 126 -0.33 -6.03 4.92
CA GLN A 126 -0.92 -5.71 6.22
C GLN A 126 -2.41 -6.06 6.22
N PHE A 127 -2.82 -6.80 7.24
CA PHE A 127 -4.22 -6.95 7.63
C PHE A 127 -4.52 -5.95 8.74
N ALA A 128 -5.49 -5.09 8.56
CA ALA A 128 -5.87 -4.07 9.52
C ALA A 128 -7.37 -4.15 9.81
N GLU A 129 -7.72 -4.44 11.06
CA GLU A 129 -9.08 -4.32 11.57
C GLU A 129 -9.19 -2.97 12.26
N SER A 130 -9.99 -2.06 11.66
CA SER A 130 -10.25 -0.75 12.24
C SER A 130 -11.65 -0.74 12.81
N ARG A 131 -11.73 -0.62 14.12
CA ARG A 131 -12.99 -0.42 14.82
C ARG A 131 -13.15 1.08 15.03
N GLY A 132 -14.19 1.67 14.46
CA GLY A 132 -14.53 3.08 14.68
C GLY A 132 -14.89 3.35 16.15
N VAL A 133 -13.89 3.27 17.02
CA VAL A 133 -14.00 3.76 18.37
C VAL A 133 -13.74 5.25 18.29
N GLU A 134 -14.78 6.07 18.44
CA GLU A 134 -14.63 7.47 18.84
C GLU A 134 -13.95 7.48 20.21
N THR A 135 -12.65 7.25 20.25
CA THR A 135 -11.86 7.55 21.44
C THR A 135 -11.81 9.07 21.52
N GLY A 136 -12.48 9.65 22.52
CA GLY A 136 -12.59 11.09 22.75
C GLY A 136 -11.30 11.84 23.02
N ALA A 137 -10.16 11.30 22.61
CA ALA A 137 -8.87 11.93 22.53
C ALA A 137 -8.30 11.71 21.12
N THR A 138 -8.75 12.50 20.17
CA THR A 138 -8.07 12.67 18.89
C THR A 138 -6.67 13.20 19.17
N ARG A 139 -5.65 12.33 19.09
CA ARG A 139 -4.27 12.80 19.05
C ARG A 139 -4.13 13.75 17.86
N PRO A 140 -3.49 14.92 18.01
CA PRO A 140 -3.36 15.86 16.91
C PRO A 140 -2.77 15.16 15.69
N GLN A 141 -3.48 15.19 14.58
CA GLN A 141 -2.95 14.76 13.29
C GLN A 141 -1.96 15.81 12.81
N GLN A 142 -0.80 15.37 12.37
CA GLN A 142 0.15 16.21 11.67
C GLN A 142 -0.01 15.95 10.19
N LEU A 143 -0.74 16.82 9.51
CA LEU A 143 -0.87 16.72 8.05
C LEU A 143 0.52 16.88 7.42
N PRO A 144 0.81 16.13 6.35
CA PRO A 144 2.02 16.36 5.57
C PRO A 144 2.00 17.77 4.96
N PRO A 145 3.18 18.32 4.62
CA PRO A 145 3.24 19.64 4.02
C PRO A 145 2.48 19.66 2.70
N GLY A 146 1.65 20.68 2.52
CA GLY A 146 0.99 21.00 1.26
C GLY A 146 1.96 21.65 0.28
N VAL A 147 1.51 21.84 -0.95
CA VAL A 147 2.21 22.60 -1.99
C VAL A 147 1.31 23.76 -2.43
N PRO A 148 1.88 24.92 -2.85
CA PRO A 148 1.10 25.98 -3.46
C PRO A 148 0.46 25.50 -4.76
N ASP A 149 -0.81 25.87 -5.01
CA ASP A 149 -1.55 25.60 -6.24
C ASP A 149 -1.41 24.17 -6.78
N PRO A 150 -1.80 23.14 -6.00
CA PRO A 150 -1.71 21.77 -6.47
C PRO A 150 -2.61 21.56 -7.68
N PRO A 151 -2.18 20.72 -8.65
CA PRO A 151 -3.05 20.37 -9.77
C PRO A 151 -4.21 19.50 -9.27
N PRO A 152 -5.30 19.37 -10.07
CA PRO A 152 -6.38 18.45 -9.75
C PRO A 152 -5.85 17.03 -9.46
N PRO A 153 -6.38 16.34 -8.43
CA PRO A 153 -5.96 14.99 -8.09
C PRO A 153 -6.12 14.03 -9.27
N VAL A 154 -5.15 13.13 -9.43
CA VAL A 154 -5.30 11.98 -10.32
C VAL A 154 -6.19 10.93 -9.66
N THR A 155 -6.74 10.00 -10.44
CA THR A 155 -7.36 8.79 -9.91
C THR A 155 -6.28 7.73 -9.71
N LEU A 156 -6.02 7.34 -8.46
CA LEU A 156 -5.08 6.25 -8.16
C LEU A 156 -5.75 4.91 -8.49
N LEU A 157 -5.22 4.22 -9.50
CA LEU A 157 -5.76 2.92 -9.95
C LEU A 157 -5.26 1.75 -9.10
N GLY A 158 -4.06 1.86 -8.53
CA GLY A 158 -3.50 0.84 -7.66
C GLY A 158 -2.04 0.53 -7.89
N LEU A 159 -1.67 -0.73 -7.68
CA LEU A 159 -0.30 -1.19 -7.73
C LEU A 159 -0.13 -2.32 -8.75
N ARG A 160 0.91 -2.21 -9.56
CA ARG A 160 1.40 -3.30 -10.41
C ARG A 160 2.47 -4.08 -9.66
N LEU A 161 2.35 -5.39 -9.68
CA LEU A 161 3.24 -6.35 -9.02
C LEU A 161 3.69 -7.42 -10.02
N ARG A 162 4.77 -8.14 -9.68
CA ARG A 162 5.15 -9.38 -10.35
C ARG A 162 4.98 -10.57 -9.40
N ALA A 163 4.48 -11.68 -9.96
CA ALA A 163 4.42 -12.97 -9.29
C ALA A 163 4.94 -14.07 -10.21
N HIS A 164 5.53 -15.13 -9.64
CA HIS A 164 6.05 -16.25 -10.43
C HIS A 164 4.96 -17.08 -11.09
N SER A 165 3.77 -17.16 -10.48
CA SER A 165 2.66 -17.91 -11.03
C SER A 165 1.29 -17.38 -10.62
N ARG A 166 0.29 -17.69 -11.44
CA ARG A 166 -1.11 -17.42 -11.16
C ARG A 166 -1.58 -18.07 -9.85
N GLU A 167 -1.18 -19.30 -9.60
CA GLU A 167 -1.56 -20.04 -8.39
C GLU A 167 -1.09 -19.30 -7.10
N ARG A 168 0.14 -18.81 -7.10
CA ARG A 168 0.68 -18.02 -5.96
C ARG A 168 -0.10 -16.72 -5.77
N ALA A 169 -0.40 -16.03 -6.85
CA ALA A 169 -1.17 -14.79 -6.82
C ALA A 169 -2.62 -15.04 -6.35
N ASP A 170 -3.30 -16.06 -6.87
CA ASP A 170 -4.66 -16.41 -6.46
C ASP A 170 -4.72 -16.89 -4.99
N ARG A 171 -3.71 -17.63 -4.52
CA ARG A 171 -3.63 -18.01 -3.11
C ARG A 171 -3.64 -16.77 -2.20
N GLN A 172 -2.85 -15.75 -2.51
CA GLN A 172 -2.76 -14.54 -1.70
C GLN A 172 -3.96 -13.62 -1.87
N TRP A 173 -4.29 -13.28 -3.10
CA TRP A 173 -5.26 -12.22 -3.35
C TRP A 173 -6.71 -12.71 -3.35
N VAL A 174 -6.97 -13.96 -3.75
CA VAL A 174 -8.33 -14.54 -3.75
C VAL A 174 -8.59 -15.33 -2.47
N GLN A 175 -7.75 -16.34 -2.17
CA GLN A 175 -8.08 -17.29 -1.09
C GLN A 175 -7.92 -16.68 0.30
N ILE A 176 -6.93 -15.81 0.52
CA ILE A 176 -6.73 -15.12 1.81
C ILE A 176 -7.58 -13.85 1.88
N LEU A 177 -7.56 -13.03 0.84
CA LEU A 177 -8.09 -11.67 0.87
C LEU A 177 -9.40 -11.48 0.09
N GLY A 178 -9.95 -12.53 -0.51
CA GLY A 178 -11.26 -12.50 -1.16
C GLY A 178 -11.37 -11.59 -2.38
N GLY A 179 -10.25 -11.28 -3.01
CA GLY A 179 -10.24 -10.50 -4.24
C GLY A 179 -10.89 -11.27 -5.40
N VAL A 180 -11.51 -10.53 -6.31
CA VAL A 180 -12.06 -11.06 -7.56
C VAL A 180 -10.99 -10.94 -8.64
N ALA A 181 -10.63 -12.07 -9.24
CA ALA A 181 -9.64 -12.12 -10.30
C ALA A 181 -10.29 -11.92 -11.67
N GLU A 182 -9.80 -10.93 -12.41
CA GLU A 182 -10.18 -10.65 -13.80
C GLU A 182 -8.95 -10.92 -14.68
N ALA A 183 -9.05 -11.87 -15.61
CA ALA A 183 -7.99 -12.12 -16.57
C ALA A 183 -7.96 -10.98 -17.60
N THR A 184 -6.86 -10.20 -17.62
CA THR A 184 -6.70 -9.06 -18.51
C THR A 184 -5.96 -9.47 -19.79
N ARG A 185 -4.92 -10.31 -19.63
CA ARG A 185 -4.09 -10.90 -20.71
C ARG A 185 -3.60 -12.27 -20.28
N HIS A 186 -2.92 -12.99 -21.19
CA HIS A 186 -2.38 -14.32 -20.90
C HIS A 186 -1.38 -14.32 -19.73
N ASP A 187 -0.62 -13.25 -19.58
CA ASP A 187 0.45 -13.04 -18.60
C ASP A 187 0.15 -11.98 -17.55
N GLU A 188 -1.13 -11.55 -17.44
CA GLU A 188 -1.55 -10.49 -16.53
C GLU A 188 -2.91 -10.79 -15.92
N VAL A 189 -3.05 -10.55 -14.60
CA VAL A 189 -4.29 -10.69 -13.86
C VAL A 189 -4.54 -9.45 -13.02
N THR A 190 -5.75 -8.92 -13.07
CA THR A 190 -6.20 -7.84 -12.19
C THR A 190 -7.02 -8.41 -11.05
N TYR A 191 -6.69 -8.05 -9.81
CA TYR A 191 -7.44 -8.38 -8.61
C TYR A 191 -8.17 -7.16 -8.07
N ARG A 192 -9.48 -7.28 -7.87
CA ARG A 192 -10.35 -6.21 -7.36
C ARG A 192 -11.08 -6.63 -6.10
N TRP A 193 -11.36 -5.67 -5.25
CA TRP A 193 -12.19 -5.84 -4.06
C TRP A 193 -13.41 -4.93 -4.20
N PRO A 194 -14.64 -5.47 -4.08
CA PRO A 194 -15.85 -4.66 -4.11
C PRO A 194 -15.79 -3.54 -3.05
N GLY A 195 -16.01 -2.31 -3.48
CA GLY A 195 -15.91 -1.12 -2.60
C GLY A 195 -14.52 -0.50 -2.49
N SER A 196 -13.47 -1.12 -3.04
CA SER A 196 -12.15 -0.48 -3.16
C SER A 196 -12.04 0.27 -4.49
N PRO A 197 -11.57 1.52 -4.48
CA PRO A 197 -11.31 2.27 -5.72
C PRO A 197 -10.06 1.76 -6.45
N MET A 198 -9.18 1.07 -5.74
CA MET A 198 -7.91 0.56 -6.23
C MET A 198 -7.96 -0.94 -6.55
N CYS A 199 -7.02 -1.39 -7.37
CA CYS A 199 -6.81 -2.79 -7.70
C CYS A 199 -5.32 -3.16 -7.64
N LEU A 200 -5.04 -4.46 -7.71
CA LEU A 200 -3.69 -4.98 -7.92
C LEU A 200 -3.63 -5.61 -9.31
N VAL A 201 -2.67 -5.18 -10.11
CA VAL A 201 -2.36 -5.78 -11.42
C VAL A 201 -1.11 -6.64 -11.23
N VAL A 202 -1.21 -7.92 -11.54
CA VAL A 202 -0.12 -8.88 -11.35
C VAL A 202 0.37 -9.39 -12.70
N GLU A 203 1.63 -9.08 -13.02
CA GLU A 203 2.37 -9.70 -14.12
C GLU A 203 2.85 -11.08 -13.70
N LEU A 204 2.63 -12.08 -14.56
CA LEU A 204 3.06 -13.45 -14.33
C LEU A 204 4.39 -13.68 -15.05
N ASP A 205 5.48 -13.70 -14.31
CA ASP A 205 6.82 -13.97 -14.84
C ASP A 205 7.59 -14.92 -13.90
N PRO A 206 7.76 -16.20 -14.28
CA PRO A 206 8.42 -17.19 -13.44
C PRO A 206 9.94 -16.96 -13.27
N ARG A 207 10.53 -16.02 -14.02
CA ARG A 207 11.97 -15.75 -14.02
C ARG A 207 12.37 -14.42 -13.39
N GLY A 208 11.44 -13.47 -13.31
CA GLY A 208 11.69 -12.18 -12.69
C GLY A 208 11.51 -12.23 -11.17
N ASP A 209 12.11 -11.28 -10.44
CA ASP A 209 11.90 -11.15 -9.00
C ASP A 209 10.44 -10.77 -8.69
N GLU A 210 9.83 -11.44 -7.71
CA GLU A 210 8.50 -11.06 -7.22
C GLU A 210 8.55 -9.73 -6.47
N GLY A 211 7.52 -8.91 -6.63
CA GLY A 211 7.37 -7.65 -5.88
C GLY A 211 6.75 -6.50 -6.67
N PRO A 212 6.73 -5.31 -6.07
CA PRO A 212 6.18 -4.10 -6.67
C PRO A 212 6.96 -3.66 -7.92
N LEU A 213 6.23 -3.24 -8.96
CA LEU A 213 6.78 -2.72 -10.22
C LEU A 213 6.45 -1.24 -10.44
N ALA A 214 5.18 -0.86 -10.26
CA ALA A 214 4.73 0.51 -10.52
C ALA A 214 3.45 0.87 -9.76
N LEU A 215 3.30 2.14 -9.39
CA LEU A 215 2.00 2.73 -9.06
C LEU A 215 1.31 3.17 -10.35
N GLU A 216 0.04 2.80 -10.51
CA GLU A 216 -0.77 3.12 -11.68
C GLU A 216 -1.84 4.16 -11.35
N PHE A 217 -2.01 5.12 -12.23
CA PHE A 217 -3.04 6.14 -12.08
C PHE A 217 -3.63 6.55 -13.44
N ALA A 218 -4.83 7.14 -13.40
CA ALA A 218 -5.48 7.77 -14.54
C ALA A 218 -5.61 9.28 -14.30
N SER A 219 -5.58 10.04 -15.38
CA SER A 219 -5.80 11.49 -15.35
C SER A 219 -6.24 11.99 -16.71
N GLY A 220 -7.15 12.97 -16.72
CA GLY A 220 -7.51 13.71 -17.93
C GLY A 220 -6.42 14.64 -18.45
N ARG A 221 -5.37 14.90 -17.64
CA ARG A 221 -4.20 15.68 -18.02
C ARG A 221 -2.96 14.78 -18.19
N ARG A 222 -2.04 15.17 -19.05
CA ARG A 222 -0.73 14.53 -19.11
C ARG A 222 0.07 14.91 -17.87
N VAL A 223 0.56 13.90 -17.14
CA VAL A 223 1.40 14.09 -15.98
C VAL A 223 2.87 13.93 -16.37
N PRO A 224 3.75 14.90 -16.08
CA PRO A 224 5.17 14.79 -16.38
C PRO A 224 5.82 13.79 -15.41
N LEU A 225 6.28 12.66 -15.95
CA LEU A 225 6.89 11.58 -15.17
C LEU A 225 8.29 11.27 -15.71
N PRO A 226 9.25 10.94 -14.83
CA PRO A 226 10.53 10.41 -15.26
C PRO A 226 10.37 9.00 -15.86
N MET A 227 11.31 8.60 -16.68
CA MET A 227 11.43 7.20 -17.08
C MET A 227 12.02 6.38 -15.91
N GLY A 228 11.39 5.25 -15.62
CA GLY A 228 11.80 4.36 -14.53
C GLY A 228 11.37 4.87 -13.13
N PRO A 229 12.01 4.37 -12.05
CA PRO A 229 11.67 4.75 -10.69
C PRO A 229 11.86 6.24 -10.44
N HIS A 230 10.83 6.87 -9.82
CA HIS A 230 10.93 8.28 -9.46
C HIS A 230 11.99 8.49 -8.37
N PRO A 231 12.95 9.43 -8.55
CA PRO A 231 14.09 9.59 -7.64
C PRO A 231 13.70 9.80 -6.17
N ALA A 232 12.62 10.54 -5.90
CA ALA A 232 12.16 10.80 -4.55
C ALA A 232 11.32 9.67 -3.94
N LEU A 233 10.66 8.84 -4.75
CA LEU A 233 9.74 7.81 -4.27
C LEU A 233 10.29 6.38 -4.40
N GLY A 234 11.31 6.17 -5.23
CA GLY A 234 11.90 4.85 -5.48
C GLY A 234 10.96 3.87 -6.20
N VAL A 235 9.85 4.35 -6.76
CA VAL A 235 8.85 3.54 -7.47
C VAL A 235 8.54 4.16 -8.84
N THR A 236 8.29 3.32 -9.83
CA THR A 236 7.82 3.78 -11.15
C THR A 236 6.37 4.25 -11.04
N LEU A 237 6.08 5.39 -11.68
CA LEU A 237 4.73 5.94 -11.80
C LEU A 237 4.25 5.75 -13.25
N THR A 238 3.07 5.19 -13.44
CA THR A 238 2.53 4.90 -14.77
C THR A 238 1.14 5.50 -14.94
N GLN A 239 0.99 6.39 -15.94
CA GLN A 239 -0.31 6.92 -16.36
C GLN A 239 -0.94 5.98 -17.38
N ARG A 240 -2.21 5.58 -17.13
CA ARG A 240 -3.03 4.73 -17.99
C ARG A 240 -4.00 5.56 -18.84
#